data_95c048ac84479a5ff809050596b7a63e
#
_entry.id   95c048ac84479a5ff809050596b7a63e
#
_cell.length_a   1.000
_cell.length_b   1.000
_cell.length_c   1.000
_cell.angle_alpha   90.00
_cell.angle_beta   90.00
_cell.angle_gamma   90.00
#
_symmetry.space_group_name_H-M   'P 1'
#
loop_
_entity.id
_entity.type
_entity.pdbx_description
1 polymer ?
#
loop_
_entity_poly.entity_id
_entity_poly.type
_entity_poly.pdbx_seq_one_letter_code
_entity_poly.pdbx_strand_id
1 'polypeptide(L)'
;MGQKVNPHGMRVGVIKDWDSRWFTSKRDFGDTLVEDHKIRKTLKKQLYAAGVPKIEIERTVDSQTGAPRVKVNVFCAKPGIVIGKGGAESAKIEKQLAKLTGKAVNLNIIEVKGSWLLRTSLLSWSAVSLSAAP
;
A
#
# COMPACT_ATOMS: atom_id res chain seq x y z
N MET A 1 27.05 14.26 -18.26
CA MET A 1 25.66 14.31 -17.82
C MET A 1 25.45 13.25 -16.74
N GLY A 2 24.93 13.62 -15.59
CA GLY A 2 24.65 12.68 -14.49
C GLY A 2 23.30 11.96 -14.65
N GLN A 3 23.20 10.75 -14.06
CA GLN A 3 21.92 10.04 -13.97
C GLN A 3 21.00 10.75 -12.96
N LYS A 4 19.72 10.87 -13.31
CA LYS A 4 18.70 11.42 -12.41
C LYS A 4 18.25 10.35 -11.43
N VAL A 5 18.29 10.66 -10.14
CA VAL A 5 17.80 9.80 -9.07
C VAL A 5 16.34 10.17 -8.74
N ASN A 6 15.55 9.18 -8.32
CA ASN A 6 14.19 9.44 -7.87
C ASN A 6 14.20 10.37 -6.64
N PRO A 7 13.56 11.54 -6.70
CA PRO A 7 13.60 12.52 -5.61
C PRO A 7 12.95 12.00 -4.32
N HIS A 8 12.01 11.08 -4.41
CA HIS A 8 11.41 10.44 -3.24
C HIS A 8 12.45 9.61 -2.46
N GLY A 9 13.27 8.84 -3.16
CA GLY A 9 14.34 8.05 -2.54
C GLY A 9 15.41 8.89 -1.84
N MET A 10 15.72 10.07 -2.37
CA MET A 10 16.64 11.00 -1.71
C MET A 10 16.12 11.60 -0.42
N ARG A 11 14.80 11.71 -0.26
CA ARG A 11 14.15 12.28 0.92
C ARG A 11 13.84 11.25 2.00
N VAL A 12 13.98 9.97 1.70
CA VAL A 12 13.77 8.90 2.68
C VAL A 12 14.82 8.99 3.79
N GLY A 13 14.36 8.94 5.05
CA GLY A 13 15.19 9.11 6.23
C GLY A 13 15.48 10.56 6.62
N VAL A 14 15.11 11.56 5.80
CA VAL A 14 15.22 12.99 6.11
C VAL A 14 13.85 13.57 6.43
N ILE A 15 12.94 13.63 5.44
CA ILE A 15 11.58 14.15 5.57
C ILE A 15 10.50 13.14 5.20
N LYS A 16 10.85 12.05 4.56
CA LYS A 16 9.98 10.96 4.15
C LYS A 16 10.34 9.69 4.89
N ASP A 17 9.34 8.88 5.19
CA ASP A 17 9.51 7.56 5.78
C ASP A 17 9.29 6.47 4.72
N TRP A 18 9.67 5.24 5.04
CA TRP A 18 9.52 4.09 4.17
C TRP A 18 8.04 3.70 4.03
N ASP A 19 7.63 3.33 2.83
CA ASP A 19 6.29 2.79 2.58
C ASP A 19 6.20 1.29 2.91
N SER A 20 7.32 0.59 2.89
CA SER A 20 7.44 -0.81 3.29
C SER A 20 8.37 -0.89 4.49
N ARG A 21 7.85 -1.40 5.61
CA ARG A 21 8.57 -1.50 6.88
C ARG A 21 8.72 -2.96 7.26
N TRP A 22 9.71 -3.61 6.67
CA TRP A 22 10.02 -4.99 6.97
C TRP A 22 11.47 -5.32 6.62
N PHE A 23 11.96 -6.39 7.22
CA PHE A 23 13.28 -6.96 6.93
C PHE A 23 13.12 -8.45 6.64
N THR A 24 13.85 -8.94 5.65
CA THR A 24 13.87 -10.36 5.31
C THR A 24 15.24 -10.79 4.82
N SER A 25 15.47 -12.10 4.73
CA SER A 25 16.71 -12.65 4.21
C SER A 25 16.91 -12.31 2.73
N LYS A 26 18.17 -12.35 2.28
CA LYS A 26 18.51 -12.07 0.87
C LYS A 26 17.81 -13.04 -0.10
N ARG A 27 17.51 -14.27 0.34
CA ARG A 27 16.84 -15.28 -0.48
C ARG A 27 15.38 -14.94 -0.73
N ASP A 28 14.68 -14.49 0.32
CA ASP A 28 13.23 -14.27 0.28
C ASP A 28 12.86 -12.82 -0.10
N PHE A 29 13.86 -11.95 -0.25
CA PHE A 29 13.65 -10.53 -0.54
C PHE A 29 12.87 -10.30 -1.83
N GLY A 30 13.24 -11.00 -2.90
CA GLY A 30 12.58 -10.86 -4.20
C GLY A 30 11.11 -11.24 -4.17
N ASP A 31 10.79 -12.37 -3.57
CA ASP A 31 9.42 -12.86 -3.48
C ASP A 31 8.55 -11.94 -2.62
N THR A 32 9.10 -11.47 -1.50
CA THR A 32 8.42 -10.52 -0.62
C THR A 32 8.14 -9.19 -1.33
N LEU A 33 9.08 -8.70 -2.12
CA LEU A 33 8.90 -7.46 -2.90
C LEU A 33 7.82 -7.62 -3.98
N VAL A 34 7.78 -8.76 -4.65
CA VAL A 34 6.73 -9.08 -5.65
C VAL A 34 5.36 -9.19 -4.99
N GLU A 35 5.27 -9.79 -3.81
CA GLU A 35 4.02 -9.83 -3.03
C GLU A 35 3.53 -8.42 -2.69
N ASP A 36 4.42 -7.55 -2.19
CA ASP A 36 4.08 -6.16 -1.87
C ASP A 36 3.58 -5.38 -3.09
N HIS A 37 4.22 -5.58 -4.24
CA HIS A 37 3.79 -4.96 -5.48
C HIS A 37 2.37 -5.42 -5.89
N LYS A 38 2.08 -6.72 -5.78
CA LYS A 38 0.75 -7.27 -6.06
C LYS A 38 -0.30 -6.69 -5.12
N ILE A 39 0.00 -6.61 -3.81
CA ILE A 39 -0.90 -6.00 -2.81
C ILE A 39 -1.21 -4.55 -3.19
N ARG A 40 -0.19 -3.74 -3.44
CA ARG A 40 -0.36 -2.32 -3.80
C ARG A 40 -1.16 -2.15 -5.09
N LYS A 41 -0.87 -2.93 -6.11
CA LYS A 41 -1.57 -2.89 -7.40
C LYS A 41 -3.05 -3.24 -7.25
N THR A 42 -3.36 -4.29 -6.50
CA THR A 42 -4.74 -4.73 -6.24
C THR A 42 -5.53 -3.68 -5.46
N LEU A 43 -4.95 -3.17 -4.36
CA LEU A 43 -5.59 -2.15 -3.54
C LEU A 43 -5.82 -0.84 -4.30
N LYS A 44 -4.85 -0.36 -5.05
CA LYS A 44 -5.01 0.86 -5.85
C LYS A 44 -6.11 0.72 -6.90
N LYS A 45 -6.22 -0.46 -7.53
CA LYS A 45 -7.27 -0.72 -8.51
C LYS A 45 -8.67 -0.76 -7.88
N GLN A 46 -8.81 -1.41 -6.72
CA GLN A 46 -10.11 -1.56 -6.04
C GLN A 46 -10.56 -0.28 -5.34
N LEU A 47 -9.62 0.43 -4.72
CA LEU A 47 -9.90 1.59 -3.89
C LEU A 47 -9.70 2.92 -4.61
N TYR A 48 -9.74 2.92 -5.93
CA TYR A 48 -9.56 4.13 -6.72
C TYR A 48 -10.54 5.25 -6.32
N ALA A 49 -11.81 4.91 -6.14
CA ALA A 49 -12.85 5.85 -5.76
C ALA A 49 -12.69 6.42 -4.33
N ALA A 50 -11.96 5.72 -3.47
CA ALA A 50 -11.69 6.14 -2.09
C ALA A 50 -10.56 7.18 -1.98
N GLY A 51 -9.79 7.39 -3.04
CA GLY A 51 -8.64 8.31 -3.06
C GLY A 51 -7.54 7.87 -2.09
N VAL A 52 -6.74 6.88 -2.49
CA VAL A 52 -5.66 6.30 -1.67
C VAL A 52 -4.31 6.92 -2.05
N PRO A 53 -3.81 7.91 -1.30
CA PRO A 53 -2.52 8.54 -1.57
C PRO A 53 -1.33 7.65 -1.19
N LYS A 54 -1.44 6.87 -0.11
CA LYS A 54 -0.34 6.09 0.45
C LYS A 54 -0.82 4.74 0.97
N ILE A 55 0.00 3.72 0.79
CA ILE A 55 -0.19 2.39 1.37
C ILE A 55 1.12 2.01 2.05
N GLU A 56 1.07 1.73 3.34
CA GLU A 56 2.21 1.22 4.10
C GLU A 56 2.01 -0.27 4.37
N ILE A 57 3.07 -1.03 4.21
CA ILE A 57 3.07 -2.47 4.45
C ILE A 57 4.09 -2.79 5.53
N GLU A 58 3.62 -3.37 6.62
CA GLU A 58 4.44 -3.87 7.71
C GLU A 58 4.35 -5.39 7.75
N ARG A 59 5.48 -6.05 7.89
CA ARG A 59 5.54 -7.50 8.04
C ARG A 59 6.07 -7.84 9.42
N THR A 60 5.30 -8.60 10.15
CA THR A 60 5.64 -9.03 11.51
C THR A 60 5.46 -10.53 11.62
N VAL A 61 6.09 -11.10 12.63
CA VAL A 61 5.89 -12.50 13.01
C VAL A 61 5.10 -12.50 14.30
N ASP A 62 4.05 -13.28 14.34
CA ASP A 62 3.23 -13.42 15.54
C ASP A 62 4.07 -14.08 16.65
N SER A 63 4.19 -13.43 17.80
CA SER A 63 5.01 -13.90 18.93
C SER A 63 4.49 -15.20 19.55
N GLN A 64 3.20 -15.49 19.38
CA GLN A 64 2.60 -16.70 19.96
C GLN A 64 2.67 -17.91 19.03
N THR A 65 2.41 -17.69 17.74
CA THR A 65 2.30 -18.78 16.75
C THR A 65 3.49 -18.89 15.82
N GLY A 66 4.39 -17.89 15.81
CA GLY A 66 5.49 -17.79 14.86
C GLY A 66 5.05 -17.60 13.40
N ALA A 67 3.76 -17.40 13.16
CA ALA A 67 3.22 -17.25 11.81
C ALA A 67 3.50 -15.86 11.24
N PRO A 68 3.85 -15.76 9.95
CA PRO A 68 4.06 -14.48 9.30
C PRO A 68 2.72 -13.72 9.14
N ARG A 69 2.67 -12.49 9.62
CA ARG A 69 1.55 -11.56 9.47
C ARG A 69 1.92 -10.38 8.60
N VAL A 70 0.98 -9.96 7.78
CA VAL A 70 1.11 -8.75 6.96
C VAL A 70 0.09 -7.72 7.45
N LYS A 71 0.56 -6.58 7.93
CA LYS A 71 -0.27 -5.46 8.31
C LYS A 71 -0.21 -4.41 7.20
N VAL A 72 -1.36 -4.06 6.66
CA VAL A 72 -1.49 -3.08 5.57
C VAL A 72 -2.22 -1.87 6.08
N ASN A 73 -1.51 -0.73 6.18
CA ASN A 73 -2.10 0.55 6.54
C ASN A 73 -2.46 1.29 5.26
N VAL A 74 -3.75 1.49 5.02
CA VAL A 74 -4.27 2.21 3.87
C VAL A 74 -4.69 3.60 4.29
N PHE A 75 -4.01 4.61 3.76
CA PHE A 75 -4.39 5.99 3.93
C PHE A 75 -5.41 6.36 2.86
N CYS A 76 -6.58 6.83 3.24
CA CYS A 76 -7.64 7.17 2.30
C CYS A 76 -8.37 8.46 2.67
N ALA A 77 -8.90 9.14 1.66
CA ALA A 77 -9.68 10.35 1.84
C ALA A 77 -11.13 10.06 2.22
N LYS A 78 -11.66 8.92 1.78
CA LYS A 78 -13.06 8.52 2.01
C LYS A 78 -13.09 7.13 2.65
N PRO A 79 -12.88 7.02 3.97
CA PRO A 79 -12.82 5.73 4.67
C PRO A 79 -14.14 4.94 4.58
N GLY A 80 -15.29 5.61 4.49
CA GLY A 80 -16.58 4.98 4.38
C GLY A 80 -16.72 4.05 3.17
N ILE A 81 -16.07 4.37 2.05
CA ILE A 81 -16.08 3.52 0.85
C ILE A 81 -15.25 2.25 1.09
N VAL A 82 -14.14 2.36 1.80
CA VAL A 82 -13.24 1.23 2.07
C VAL A 82 -13.84 0.28 3.11
N ILE A 83 -14.47 0.82 4.13
CA ILE A 83 -15.10 0.03 5.21
C ILE A 83 -16.37 -0.64 4.69
N GLY A 84 -17.20 0.09 3.93
CA GLY A 84 -18.50 -0.38 3.47
C GLY A 84 -19.53 -0.49 4.59
N LYS A 85 -20.69 -1.02 4.28
CA LYS A 85 -21.75 -1.24 5.27
C LYS A 85 -21.34 -2.33 6.26
N GLY A 86 -21.19 -1.97 7.54
CA GLY A 86 -20.83 -2.91 8.60
C GLY A 86 -19.47 -3.59 8.46
N GLY A 87 -18.53 -3.01 7.70
CA GLY A 87 -17.21 -3.60 7.50
C GLY A 87 -17.13 -4.71 6.44
N ALA A 88 -18.18 -4.91 5.66
CA ALA A 88 -18.26 -6.00 4.68
C ALA A 88 -17.21 -5.86 3.55
N GLU A 89 -16.95 -4.65 3.10
CA GLU A 89 -15.96 -4.41 2.03
C GLU A 89 -14.52 -4.62 2.53
N SER A 90 -14.19 -4.12 3.73
CA SER A 90 -12.87 -4.36 4.32
C SER A 90 -12.59 -5.86 4.53
N ALA A 91 -13.58 -6.61 5.03
CA ALA A 91 -13.45 -8.06 5.20
C ALA A 91 -13.28 -8.82 3.86
N LYS A 92 -13.92 -8.36 2.78
CA LYS A 92 -13.70 -8.93 1.44
C LYS A 92 -12.27 -8.66 0.95
N ILE A 93 -11.78 -7.45 1.13
CA ILE A 93 -10.42 -7.05 0.75
C ILE A 93 -9.39 -7.89 1.52
N GLU A 94 -9.55 -8.02 2.83
CA GLU A 94 -8.67 -8.85 3.66
C GLU A 94 -8.61 -10.31 3.17
N LYS A 95 -9.77 -10.91 2.91
CA LYS A 95 -9.86 -12.27 2.36
C LYS A 95 -9.18 -12.40 0.99
N GLN A 96 -9.31 -11.41 0.12
CA GLN A 96 -8.64 -11.41 -1.17
C GLN A 96 -7.12 -11.29 -1.03
N LEU A 97 -6.66 -10.40 -0.16
CA LEU A 97 -5.23 -10.24 0.11
C LEU A 97 -4.64 -11.49 0.77
N ALA A 98 -5.35 -12.12 1.69
CA ALA A 98 -4.93 -13.37 2.30
C ALA A 98 -4.81 -14.51 1.26
N LYS A 99 -5.70 -14.58 0.28
CA LYS A 99 -5.60 -15.53 -0.84
C LYS A 99 -4.40 -15.24 -1.74
N LEU A 100 -4.05 -13.97 -1.97
CA LEU A 100 -2.92 -13.57 -2.82
C LEU A 100 -1.57 -13.85 -2.15
N THR A 101 -1.48 -13.67 -0.84
CA THR A 101 -0.23 -13.78 -0.09
C THR A 101 -0.06 -15.13 0.61
N GLY A 102 -1.15 -15.87 0.82
CA GLY A 102 -1.14 -17.10 1.63
C GLY A 102 -0.84 -16.87 3.12
N LYS A 103 -0.88 -15.61 3.58
CA LYS A 103 -0.54 -15.18 4.94
C LYS A 103 -1.73 -14.47 5.58
N ALA A 104 -1.73 -14.39 6.91
CA ALA A 104 -2.73 -13.60 7.62
C ALA A 104 -2.50 -12.10 7.33
N VAL A 105 -3.51 -11.43 6.77
CA VAL A 105 -3.47 -10.01 6.44
C VAL A 105 -4.41 -9.26 7.38
N ASN A 106 -3.92 -8.18 7.96
CA ASN A 106 -4.70 -7.24 8.75
C ASN A 106 -4.73 -5.89 8.01
N LEU A 107 -5.93 -5.41 7.71
CA LEU A 107 -6.15 -4.15 7.01
C LEU A 107 -6.50 -3.06 8.03
N ASN A 108 -5.65 -2.05 8.10
CA ASN A 108 -5.89 -0.86 8.92
C ASN A 108 -6.17 0.34 8.02
N ILE A 109 -7.26 1.04 8.30
CA ILE A 109 -7.75 2.17 7.48
C ILE A 109 -7.52 3.45 8.26
N ILE A 110 -6.78 4.38 7.66
CA ILE A 110 -6.42 5.67 8.24
C ILE A 110 -6.99 6.79 7.36
N GLU A 111 -7.81 7.63 7.97
CA GLU A 111 -8.32 8.80 7.27
C GLU A 111 -7.25 9.88 7.13
N VAL A 112 -7.12 10.42 5.93
CA VAL A 112 -6.24 11.55 5.65
C VAL A 112 -7.07 12.82 5.47
N LYS A 113 -6.92 13.73 6.43
CA LYS A 113 -7.54 15.06 6.38
C LYS A 113 -6.56 16.04 5.73
N GLY A 114 -6.90 16.55 4.56
CA GLY A 114 -6.10 17.58 3.89
C GLY A 114 -6.20 17.53 2.36
N SER A 115 -6.60 18.64 1.78
CA SER A 115 -6.80 18.77 0.33
C SER A 115 -5.52 18.61 -0.50
N TRP A 116 -4.35 18.90 0.07
CA TRP A 116 -3.05 18.79 -0.61
C TRP A 116 -2.58 17.34 -0.85
N LEU A 117 -2.94 16.40 0.04
CA LEU A 117 -2.64 14.98 -0.11
C LEU A 117 -3.50 14.32 -1.21
N LEU A 118 -4.73 14.80 -1.39
CA LEU A 118 -5.60 14.40 -2.49
C LEU A 118 -5.05 14.86 -3.84
N ARG A 119 -4.48 16.07 -3.89
CA ARG A 119 -3.88 16.64 -5.10
C ARG A 119 -2.65 15.80 -5.55
N THR A 120 -1.81 15.35 -4.63
CA THR A 120 -0.65 14.51 -4.97
C THR A 120 -1.03 13.14 -5.48
N SER A 121 -2.10 12.53 -4.96
CA SER A 121 -2.61 11.25 -5.47
C SER A 121 -3.19 11.38 -6.88
N LEU A 122 -3.94 12.44 -7.16
CA LEU A 122 -4.50 12.70 -8.48
C LEU A 122 -3.43 13.01 -9.54
N LEU A 123 -2.38 13.75 -9.18
CA LEU A 123 -1.26 14.04 -10.08
C LEU A 123 -0.45 12.79 -10.44
N SER A 124 -0.27 11.86 -9.52
CA SER A 124 0.42 10.59 -9.82
C SER A 124 -0.38 9.70 -10.79
N TRP A 125 -1.70 9.83 -10.81
CA TRP A 125 -2.58 9.07 -11.70
C TRP A 125 -2.68 9.67 -13.10
N SER A 126 -2.69 10.99 -13.23
CA SER A 126 -2.66 11.65 -14.53
C SER A 126 -1.38 11.35 -15.32
N ALA A 127 -0.25 11.19 -14.64
CA ALA A 127 1.01 10.81 -15.27
C ALA A 127 0.97 9.35 -15.82
N VAL A 128 0.26 8.45 -15.16
CA VAL A 128 0.13 7.05 -15.61
C VAL A 128 -0.86 6.92 -16.78
N SER A 129 -1.92 7.72 -16.81
CA SER A 129 -2.89 7.68 -17.90
C SER A 129 -2.35 8.28 -19.22
N LEU A 130 -1.41 9.22 -19.14
CA LEU A 130 -0.75 9.80 -20.32
C LEU A 130 0.29 8.86 -20.96
N SER A 131 0.83 7.90 -20.21
CA SER A 131 1.78 6.89 -20.75
C SER A 131 1.11 5.67 -21.36
N ALA A 132 -0.20 5.53 -21.25
CA ALA A 132 -0.98 4.39 -21.74
C ALA A 132 -1.80 4.70 -23.03
N ALA A 133 -1.61 5.85 -23.65
CA ALA A 133 -2.18 6.14 -24.96
C ALA A 133 -1.26 5.59 -26.05
N PRO A 134 -1.76 4.74 -26.98
CA PRO A 134 -0.98 4.20 -28.09
C PRO A 134 -0.58 5.27 -29.09
#